data_2433b49d0a669fbcba88d3558db4ae3e
#
_entry.id   2433b49d0a669fbcba88d3558db4ae3e
#
_cell.length_a   1.000
_cell.length_b   1.000
_cell.length_c   1.000
_cell.angle_alpha   90.00
_cell.angle_beta   90.00
_cell.angle_gamma   90.00
#
_symmetry.space_group_name_H-M   'P 1'
#
loop_
_entity.id
_entity.type
_entity.pdbx_description
1 polymer ?
#
loop_
_entity_poly.entity_id
_entity_poly.type
_entity_poly.pdbx_seq_one_letter_code
_entity_poly.pdbx_strand_id
1 'polypeptide(L)'
;MLHLHADLILDSSKWGSGKAKKHRVQAISSSWAWSERKWSQVTEDTGVGDPSKSTVEKGSQMFTALTKKLAGFYAEVGALDLDDQYTD
;
A
#
# COMPACT_ATOMS: atom_id res chain seq x y z
N MET A 1 -5.78 4.75 6.55
CA MET A 1 -7.25 4.68 6.68
C MET A 1 -7.70 4.66 8.13
N LEU A 2 -7.20 3.76 8.98
CA LEU A 2 -7.59 3.69 10.40
C LEU A 2 -7.39 5.01 11.17
N HIS A 3 -6.36 5.78 10.82
CA HIS A 3 -6.08 7.07 11.44
C HIS A 3 -7.03 8.17 10.97
N LEU A 4 -7.28 8.25 9.65
CA LEU A 4 -8.03 9.35 9.05
C LEU A 4 -9.54 9.09 8.96
N HIS A 5 -9.92 7.85 8.70
CA HIS A 5 -11.29 7.45 8.38
C HIS A 5 -11.68 6.13 9.06
N ALA A 6 -11.49 6.06 10.37
CA ALA A 6 -11.85 4.87 11.15
C ALA A 6 -13.31 4.47 11.01
N ASP A 7 -14.20 5.46 10.82
CA ASP A 7 -15.65 5.27 10.62
C ASP A 7 -15.99 4.52 9.32
N LEU A 8 -15.08 4.53 8.33
CA LEU A 8 -15.25 3.84 7.05
C LEU A 8 -14.67 2.43 7.04
N ILE A 9 -13.98 2.03 8.11
CA ILE A 9 -13.33 0.74 8.22
C ILE A 9 -14.22 -0.22 9.03
N LEU A 10 -14.41 -1.43 8.51
CA LEU A 10 -15.12 -2.47 9.25
C LEU A 10 -14.40 -2.81 10.55
N ASP A 11 -15.17 -3.26 11.55
CA ASP A 11 -14.61 -3.80 12.78
C ASP A 11 -13.57 -4.88 12.46
N SER A 12 -12.45 -4.87 13.20
CA SER A 12 -11.35 -5.81 13.01
C SER A 12 -11.79 -7.28 13.07
N SER A 13 -12.85 -7.59 13.80
CA SER A 13 -13.44 -8.94 13.85
C SER A 13 -14.00 -9.42 12.50
N LYS A 14 -14.28 -8.49 11.58
CA LYS A 14 -14.81 -8.75 10.25
C LYS A 14 -13.74 -8.72 9.15
N TRP A 15 -12.49 -8.48 9.50
CA TRP A 15 -11.39 -8.48 8.54
C TRP A 15 -11.06 -9.90 8.11
N GLY A 16 -10.85 -10.11 6.82
CA GLY A 16 -10.34 -11.37 6.29
C GLY A 16 -8.87 -11.58 6.61
N SER A 17 -8.38 -12.80 6.41
CA SER A 17 -6.98 -13.15 6.65
C SER A 17 -6.02 -12.56 5.61
N GLY A 18 -6.52 -12.15 4.46
CA GLY A 18 -5.71 -11.64 3.36
C GLY A 18 -4.84 -12.71 2.69
N LYS A 19 -5.09 -13.99 2.94
CA LYS A 19 -4.33 -15.08 2.31
C LYS A 19 -4.62 -15.17 0.83
N ALA A 20 -3.56 -15.20 0.03
CA ALA A 20 -3.62 -15.49 -1.39
C ALA A 20 -3.18 -16.94 -1.65
N LYS A 21 -3.89 -17.62 -2.53
CA LYS A 21 -3.48 -18.95 -2.99
C LYS A 21 -2.28 -18.85 -3.93
N LYS A 22 -1.38 -19.81 -3.81
CA LYS A 22 -0.20 -19.88 -4.69
C LYS A 22 -0.55 -20.61 -5.99
N HIS A 23 0.09 -20.20 -7.08
CA HIS A 23 -0.03 -20.90 -8.35
C HIS A 23 0.57 -22.30 -8.24
N ARG A 24 -0.08 -23.29 -8.89
CA ARG A 24 0.38 -24.68 -8.89
C ARG A 24 1.67 -24.87 -9.67
N VAL A 25 1.91 -24.07 -10.71
CA VAL A 25 3.17 -24.10 -11.47
C VAL A 25 4.26 -23.41 -10.64
N GLN A 26 5.31 -24.15 -10.30
CA GLN A 26 6.38 -23.69 -9.43
C GLN A 26 7.09 -22.45 -9.95
N ALA A 27 7.33 -22.39 -11.25
CA ALA A 27 7.96 -21.22 -11.88
C ALA A 27 7.20 -19.92 -11.61
N ILE A 28 5.88 -19.97 -11.61
CA ILE A 28 5.01 -18.82 -11.35
C ILE A 28 4.96 -18.51 -9.86
N SER A 29 4.81 -19.52 -9.01
CA SER A 29 4.78 -19.32 -7.56
C SER A 29 6.10 -18.82 -6.99
N SER A 30 7.22 -19.15 -7.64
CA SER A 30 8.58 -18.68 -7.29
C SER A 30 8.97 -17.35 -7.95
N SER A 31 8.05 -16.75 -8.70
CA SER A 31 8.20 -15.41 -9.30
C SER A 31 9.26 -15.27 -10.40
N TRP A 32 9.79 -16.37 -10.97
CA TRP A 32 10.68 -16.27 -12.13
C TRP A 32 9.96 -16.44 -13.47
N ALA A 33 8.66 -16.79 -13.44
CA ALA A 33 7.74 -16.67 -14.56
C ALA A 33 6.49 -15.94 -14.09
N TRP A 34 5.75 -15.32 -15.01
CA TRP A 34 4.59 -14.52 -14.67
C TRP A 34 3.36 -14.94 -15.49
N SER A 35 2.18 -14.86 -14.86
CA SER A 35 0.89 -14.97 -15.53
C SER A 35 -0.13 -14.06 -14.84
N GLU A 36 -1.20 -13.73 -15.55
CA GLU A 36 -2.32 -13.01 -14.96
C GLU A 36 -2.94 -13.81 -13.82
N ARG A 37 -3.38 -13.10 -12.79
CA ARG A 37 -4.11 -13.70 -11.66
C ARG A 37 -5.60 -13.70 -11.96
N LYS A 38 -6.22 -14.86 -11.81
CA LYS A 38 -7.67 -14.95 -11.71
C LYS A 38 -8.08 -14.66 -10.27
N TRP A 39 -8.53 -13.45 -10.01
CA TRP A 39 -8.78 -12.96 -8.64
C TRP A 39 -9.77 -13.83 -7.87
N SER A 40 -10.79 -14.33 -8.53
CA SER A 40 -11.78 -15.26 -7.95
C SER A 40 -11.19 -16.61 -7.51
N GLN A 41 -10.05 -17.00 -8.05
CA GLN A 41 -9.36 -18.25 -7.70
C GLN A 41 -8.20 -18.01 -6.71
N VAL A 42 -7.63 -16.82 -6.69
CA VAL A 42 -6.50 -16.48 -5.83
C VAL A 42 -6.96 -16.07 -4.43
N THR A 43 -8.10 -15.42 -4.33
CA THR A 43 -8.62 -14.89 -3.07
C THR A 43 -10.00 -15.48 -2.74
N GLU A 44 -10.33 -15.52 -1.46
CA GLU A 44 -11.67 -15.92 -1.00
C GLU A 44 -12.64 -14.74 -0.98
N ASP A 45 -12.18 -13.57 -0.62
CA ASP A 45 -12.98 -12.37 -0.34
C ASP A 45 -12.44 -11.11 -0.98
N THR A 46 -11.68 -11.22 -2.06
CA THR A 46 -10.99 -10.14 -2.76
C THR A 46 -9.82 -9.50 -2.00
N GLY A 47 -9.59 -9.87 -0.75
CA GLY A 47 -8.53 -9.33 0.08
C GLY A 47 -7.22 -10.10 -0.06
N VAL A 48 -6.12 -9.38 -0.29
CA VAL A 48 -4.75 -9.89 -0.25
C VAL A 48 -3.91 -8.99 0.63
N GLY A 49 -3.09 -9.58 1.48
CA GLY A 49 -2.35 -8.88 2.51
C GLY A 49 -3.07 -8.94 3.85
N ASP A 50 -2.38 -9.40 4.86
CA ASP A 50 -2.95 -9.58 6.20
C ASP A 50 -3.10 -8.24 6.93
N PRO A 51 -4.33 -7.77 7.22
CA PRO A 51 -4.56 -6.51 7.90
C PRO A 51 -4.47 -6.59 9.43
N SER A 52 -4.28 -7.77 10.00
CA SER A 52 -4.41 -8.00 11.45
C SER A 52 -3.46 -7.16 12.31
N LYS A 53 -2.31 -6.76 11.75
CA LYS A 53 -1.31 -5.93 12.43
C LYS A 53 -1.44 -4.45 12.16
N SER A 54 -2.47 -4.03 11.43
CA SER A 54 -2.74 -2.62 11.18
C SER A 54 -3.25 -1.93 12.43
N THR A 55 -2.72 -0.78 12.76
CA THR A 55 -3.11 0.02 13.91
C THR A 55 -3.27 1.49 13.57
N VAL A 56 -4.03 2.20 14.38
CA VAL A 56 -4.20 3.66 14.27
C VAL A 56 -2.86 4.38 14.44
N GLU A 57 -2.03 3.93 15.38
CA GLU A 57 -0.72 4.52 15.68
C GLU A 57 0.22 4.42 14.49
N LYS A 58 0.28 3.27 13.84
CA LYS A 58 1.09 3.08 12.61
C LYS A 58 0.62 4.01 11.49
N GLY A 59 -0.70 4.14 11.32
CA GLY A 59 -1.28 5.05 10.35
C GLY A 59 -0.95 6.51 10.65
N SER A 60 -1.01 6.91 11.90
CA SER A 60 -0.65 8.25 12.35
C SER A 60 0.82 8.57 12.08
N GLN A 61 1.73 7.66 12.42
CA GLN A 61 3.16 7.83 12.20
C GLN A 61 3.48 7.92 10.69
N MET A 62 2.91 7.05 9.89
CA MET A 62 3.07 7.05 8.44
C MET A 62 2.54 8.35 7.82
N PHE A 63 1.36 8.77 8.22
CA PHE A 63 0.74 10.01 7.73
C PHE A 63 1.60 11.24 8.04
N THR A 64 2.09 11.35 9.27
CA THR A 64 2.97 12.43 9.69
C THR A 64 4.26 12.46 8.88
N ALA A 65 4.92 11.31 8.72
CA ALA A 65 6.16 11.19 7.96
C ALA A 65 5.97 11.54 6.48
N LEU A 66 4.92 11.00 5.85
CA LEU A 66 4.61 11.27 4.45
C LEU A 66 4.22 12.72 4.20
N THR A 67 3.41 13.30 5.06
CA THR A 67 2.99 14.71 4.96
C THR A 67 4.18 15.64 5.03
N LYS A 68 5.09 15.40 5.97
CA LYS A 68 6.33 16.20 6.12
C LYS A 68 7.21 16.09 4.88
N LYS A 69 7.37 14.88 4.35
CA LYS A 69 8.20 14.60 3.17
C LYS A 69 7.61 15.25 1.91
N LEU A 70 6.30 15.14 1.72
CA LEU A 70 5.59 15.79 0.61
C LEU A 70 5.63 17.32 0.70
N ALA A 71 5.47 17.86 1.91
CA ALA A 71 5.56 19.31 2.12
C ALA A 71 6.95 19.84 1.72
N GLY A 72 8.02 19.13 2.09
CA GLY A 72 9.38 19.48 1.67
C GLY A 72 9.56 19.42 0.16
N PHE A 73 9.07 18.36 -0.47
CA PHE A 73 9.09 18.20 -1.92
C PHE A 73 8.37 19.35 -2.63
N TYR A 74 7.16 19.68 -2.23
CA TYR A 74 6.39 20.77 -2.83
C TYR A 74 7.05 22.16 -2.62
N ALA A 75 7.65 22.36 -1.46
CA ALA A 75 8.40 23.61 -1.20
C ALA A 75 9.60 23.76 -2.13
N GLU A 76 10.37 22.69 -2.35
CA GLU A 76 11.50 22.68 -3.29
C GLU A 76 11.04 22.94 -4.73
N VAL A 77 9.99 22.27 -5.18
CA VAL A 77 9.43 22.48 -6.51
C VAL A 77 8.91 23.90 -6.67
N GLY A 78 8.23 24.44 -5.66
CA GLY A 78 7.70 25.80 -5.70
C GLY A 78 8.79 26.88 -5.74
N ALA A 79 9.98 26.60 -5.21
CA ALA A 79 11.12 27.50 -5.26
C ALA A 79 12.00 27.33 -6.51
N LEU A 80 11.71 26.32 -7.33
CA LEU A 80 12.53 25.99 -8.49
C LEU A 80 12.37 27.02 -9.60
N ASP A 81 13.49 27.44 -10.20
CA ASP A 81 13.50 28.20 -11.44
C ASP A 81 13.40 27.24 -12.63
N LEU A 82 12.39 27.43 -13.47
CA LEU A 82 12.15 26.57 -14.63
C LEU A 82 13.29 26.62 -15.66
N ASP A 83 14.06 27.71 -15.70
CA ASP A 83 15.18 27.85 -16.62
C ASP A 83 16.51 27.34 -16.01
N ASP A 84 16.49 26.92 -14.74
CA ASP A 84 17.67 26.42 -14.02
C ASP A 84 17.27 25.23 -13.11
N GLN A 85 16.86 24.14 -13.74
CA GLN A 85 16.34 22.96 -13.02
C GLN A 85 17.40 21.92 -12.67
N TYR A 86 18.58 21.98 -13.28
CA TYR A 86 19.59 20.95 -13.16
C TYR A 86 20.92 21.52 -12.69
N THR A 87 21.63 20.70 -11.93
CA THR A 87 22.99 21.03 -11.49
C THR A 87 23.97 19.95 -11.96
N ASP A 88 25.24 20.29 -12.00
CA ASP A 88 26.31 19.36 -12.39
C ASP A 88 26.52 18.22 -11.38
#